data_ccc12922e3255998ea77f776d53480bd
#
_entry.id   ccc12922e3255998ea77f776d53480bd
#
_cell.length_a   1.000
_cell.length_b   1.000
_cell.length_c   1.000
_cell.angle_alpha   90.00
_cell.angle_beta   90.00
_cell.angle_gamma   90.00
#
_symmetry.space_group_name_H-M   'P 1'
#
loop_
_entity.id
_entity.type
_entity.pdbx_description
1 polymer ?
#
loop_
_entity_poly.entity_id
_entity_poly.type
_entity_poly.pdbx_seq_one_letter_code
_entity_poly.pdbx_strand_id
1 'polypeptide(L)'
;VVFSSADAVAWAAKGEKVILVREETSPEDVDGMHKAQAILTTKGGMTSHAALVARGWGKCCIVGCGDIEIHSDGKNFHAKNGVVIKEGDWISLNGTKGLVYEGSMALVDIDIDKNQSYKDLMKLVDKTKQIGVRANAETPEDALHAVKFGAEGIGLFRTEHMFYGEGSEEPLFQLRKMIVSKTEKERREALNGLFKYVKKDV
;
A
#
# COMPACT_ATOMS: atom_id res chain seq x y z
N VAL A 1 17.85 -1.82 7.05
CA VAL A 1 17.95 -1.22 5.71
C VAL A 1 18.32 -2.28 4.68
N VAL A 2 17.70 -2.25 3.52
CA VAL A 2 18.07 -3.07 2.35
C VAL A 2 18.08 -2.18 1.10
N PHE A 3 18.90 -2.54 0.11
CA PHE A 3 19.13 -1.70 -1.07
C PHE A 3 18.60 -2.31 -2.38
N SER A 4 18.02 -3.51 -2.31
CA SER A 4 17.38 -4.13 -3.47
C SER A 4 15.96 -4.61 -3.14
N SER A 5 15.11 -4.67 -4.18
CA SER A 5 13.75 -5.21 -4.07
C SER A 5 13.78 -6.68 -3.65
N ALA A 6 14.72 -7.46 -4.21
CA ALA A 6 14.89 -8.88 -3.89
C ALA A 6 15.24 -9.11 -2.41
N ASP A 7 16.16 -8.29 -1.86
CA ASP A 7 16.53 -8.37 -0.44
C ASP A 7 15.36 -7.96 0.46
N ALA A 8 14.58 -6.94 0.06
CA ALA A 8 13.38 -6.54 0.79
C ALA A 8 12.38 -7.69 0.91
N VAL A 9 12.12 -8.41 -0.18
CA VAL A 9 11.26 -9.59 -0.18
C VAL A 9 11.84 -10.72 0.66
N ALA A 10 13.14 -11.04 0.47
CA ALA A 10 13.81 -12.15 1.15
C ALA A 10 13.89 -11.93 2.68
N TRP A 11 14.17 -10.71 3.12
CA TRP A 11 14.26 -10.39 4.56
C TRP A 11 12.87 -10.31 5.20
N ALA A 12 11.90 -9.70 4.53
CA ALA A 12 10.52 -9.67 5.01
C ALA A 12 9.92 -11.09 5.15
N ALA A 13 10.26 -12.02 4.25
CA ALA A 13 9.87 -13.42 4.36
C ALA A 13 10.43 -14.14 5.59
N LYS A 14 11.52 -13.63 6.16
CA LYS A 14 12.10 -14.11 7.44
C LYS A 14 11.49 -13.42 8.67
N GLY A 15 10.52 -12.54 8.47
CA GLY A 15 9.88 -11.76 9.54
C GLY A 15 10.61 -10.47 9.92
N GLU A 16 11.66 -10.08 9.16
CA GLU A 16 12.40 -8.85 9.42
C GLU A 16 11.63 -7.62 8.95
N LYS A 17 11.71 -6.55 9.75
CA LYS A 17 11.18 -5.23 9.37
C LYS A 17 12.22 -4.52 8.52
N VAL A 18 11.92 -4.31 7.25
CA VAL A 18 12.86 -3.72 6.30
C VAL A 18 12.43 -2.34 5.82
N ILE A 19 13.39 -1.47 5.60
CA ILE A 19 13.24 -0.20 4.88
C ILE A 19 14.01 -0.35 3.58
N LEU A 20 13.29 -0.15 2.45
CA LEU A 20 13.91 -0.21 1.12
C LEU A 20 14.49 1.16 0.77
N VAL A 21 15.79 1.19 0.51
CA VAL A 21 16.54 2.40 0.10
C VAL A 21 16.99 2.25 -1.34
N ARG A 22 16.60 3.20 -2.19
CA ARG A 22 16.95 3.22 -3.62
C ARG A 22 17.35 4.62 -4.05
N GLU A 23 18.02 4.74 -5.20
CA GLU A 23 18.13 6.04 -5.85
C GLU A 23 16.75 6.51 -6.34
N GLU A 24 16.11 5.67 -7.14
CA GLU A 24 14.73 5.76 -7.60
C GLU A 24 14.12 4.38 -7.57
N THR A 25 12.81 4.30 -7.54
CA THR A 25 12.08 3.02 -7.72
C THR A 25 11.46 2.95 -9.11
N SER A 26 11.39 1.72 -9.62
CA SER A 26 10.75 1.36 -10.88
C SER A 26 9.58 0.40 -10.64
N PRO A 27 8.76 0.09 -11.65
CA PRO A 27 7.73 -0.94 -11.55
C PRO A 27 8.26 -2.32 -11.12
N GLU A 28 9.54 -2.61 -11.37
CA GLU A 28 10.20 -3.86 -10.98
C GLU A 28 10.46 -3.92 -9.45
N ASP A 29 10.46 -2.78 -8.77
CA ASP A 29 10.68 -2.70 -7.33
C ASP A 29 9.38 -2.89 -6.52
N VAL A 30 8.21 -2.99 -7.16
CA VAL A 30 6.88 -3.01 -6.51
C VAL A 30 6.77 -4.08 -5.43
N ASP A 31 7.27 -5.29 -5.67
CA ASP A 31 7.20 -6.38 -4.70
C ASP A 31 8.01 -6.06 -3.43
N GLY A 32 9.23 -5.56 -3.59
CA GLY A 32 10.06 -5.13 -2.46
C GLY A 32 9.47 -3.94 -1.72
N MET A 33 8.93 -2.97 -2.45
CA MET A 33 8.23 -1.83 -1.87
C MET A 33 6.99 -2.28 -1.06
N HIS A 34 6.27 -3.29 -1.58
CA HIS A 34 5.10 -3.84 -0.89
C HIS A 34 5.47 -4.57 0.40
N LYS A 35 6.59 -5.29 0.43
CA LYS A 35 7.06 -6.00 1.63
C LYS A 35 7.75 -5.08 2.64
N ALA A 36 8.36 -4.00 2.19
CA ALA A 36 9.03 -3.04 3.07
C ALA A 36 8.03 -2.28 3.98
N GLN A 37 8.48 -1.93 5.18
CA GLN A 37 7.73 -1.09 6.13
C GLN A 37 7.70 0.38 5.68
N ALA A 38 8.79 0.83 5.05
CA ALA A 38 8.92 2.18 4.54
C ALA A 38 9.89 2.23 3.35
N ILE A 39 9.85 3.32 2.60
CA ILE A 39 10.65 3.53 1.40
C ILE A 39 11.40 4.86 1.53
N LEU A 40 12.68 4.84 1.17
CA LEU A 40 13.54 6.02 1.14
C LEU A 40 14.22 6.09 -0.22
N THR A 41 14.08 7.22 -0.94
CA THR A 41 14.82 7.42 -2.19
C THR A 41 15.65 8.70 -2.17
N THR A 42 16.81 8.67 -2.83
CA THR A 42 17.69 9.84 -2.95
C THR A 42 17.20 10.80 -4.02
N LYS A 43 16.50 10.30 -5.02
CA LYS A 43 15.93 11.05 -6.13
C LYS A 43 14.40 10.97 -6.14
N GLY A 44 13.78 11.79 -6.98
CA GLY A 44 12.33 11.82 -7.14
C GLY A 44 11.66 12.91 -6.31
N GLY A 45 10.37 13.08 -6.54
CA GLY A 45 9.54 14.07 -5.86
C GLY A 45 8.16 13.48 -5.51
N MET A 46 7.23 14.32 -5.09
CA MET A 46 5.90 13.92 -4.63
C MET A 46 5.05 13.17 -5.70
N THR A 47 5.42 13.30 -6.97
CA THR A 47 4.78 12.61 -8.10
C THR A 47 5.61 11.45 -8.64
N SER A 48 6.72 11.09 -8.00
CA SER A 48 7.54 9.95 -8.37
C SER A 48 6.81 8.63 -8.14
N HIS A 49 7.26 7.59 -8.83
CA HIS A 49 6.73 6.24 -8.67
C HIS A 49 6.72 5.78 -7.20
N ALA A 50 7.84 5.98 -6.47
CA ALA A 50 7.93 5.65 -5.05
C ALA A 50 6.85 6.34 -4.21
N ALA A 51 6.65 7.64 -4.41
CA ALA A 51 5.70 8.43 -3.63
C ALA A 51 4.24 8.03 -3.92
N LEU A 52 3.89 7.79 -5.19
CA LEU A 52 2.53 7.42 -5.57
C LEU A 52 2.15 6.04 -5.05
N VAL A 53 3.02 5.06 -5.26
CA VAL A 53 2.78 3.67 -4.84
C VAL A 53 2.74 3.56 -3.31
N ALA A 54 3.73 4.15 -2.61
CA ALA A 54 3.76 4.13 -1.15
C ALA A 54 2.53 4.80 -0.52
N ARG A 55 2.08 5.92 -1.10
CA ARG A 55 0.88 6.63 -0.64
C ARG A 55 -0.37 5.78 -0.85
N GLY A 56 -0.50 5.08 -1.98
CA GLY A 56 -1.60 4.16 -2.24
C GLY A 56 -1.70 3.05 -1.20
N TRP A 57 -0.58 2.63 -0.62
CA TRP A 57 -0.53 1.60 0.43
C TRP A 57 -0.48 2.18 1.86
N GLY A 58 -0.55 3.49 2.04
CA GLY A 58 -0.44 4.12 3.36
C GLY A 58 0.93 3.95 4.02
N LYS A 59 1.98 3.69 3.23
CA LYS A 59 3.34 3.47 3.74
C LYS A 59 4.12 4.75 3.90
N CYS A 60 4.94 4.83 4.95
CA CYS A 60 5.89 5.92 5.12
C CYS A 60 6.87 5.95 3.93
N CYS A 61 7.00 7.10 3.30
CA CYS A 61 7.91 7.29 2.17
C CYS A 61 8.57 8.65 2.25
N ILE A 62 9.89 8.66 2.12
CA ILE A 62 10.69 9.87 1.92
C ILE A 62 11.32 9.77 0.54
N VAL A 63 11.10 10.76 -0.31
CA VAL A 63 11.64 10.82 -1.67
C VAL A 63 12.50 12.04 -1.87
N GLY A 64 13.49 11.95 -2.76
CA GLY A 64 14.36 13.06 -3.07
C GLY A 64 15.26 13.47 -1.90
N CYS A 65 15.67 12.52 -1.07
CA CYS A 65 16.58 12.77 0.05
C CYS A 65 18.01 13.04 -0.44
N GLY A 66 18.26 14.25 -0.94
CA GLY A 66 19.55 14.66 -1.49
C GLY A 66 20.67 14.81 -0.44
N ASP A 67 20.38 14.55 0.84
CA ASP A 67 21.38 14.57 1.91
C ASP A 67 22.03 13.20 2.15
N ILE A 68 21.61 12.16 1.40
CA ILE A 68 22.22 10.85 1.39
C ILE A 68 22.66 10.46 -0.02
N GLU A 69 23.75 9.69 -0.12
CA GLU A 69 24.29 9.15 -1.35
C GLU A 69 24.52 7.65 -1.18
N ILE A 70 23.91 6.86 -2.06
CA ILE A 70 24.10 5.40 -2.06
C ILE A 70 25.44 5.11 -2.71
N HIS A 71 26.27 4.31 -2.02
CA HIS A 71 27.57 3.91 -2.53
C HIS A 71 27.44 2.99 -3.75
N SER A 72 28.44 3.01 -4.62
CA SER A 72 28.45 2.26 -5.90
C SER A 72 28.32 0.74 -5.74
N ASP A 73 28.64 0.18 -4.58
CA ASP A 73 28.44 -1.25 -4.26
C ASP A 73 26.97 -1.58 -3.92
N GLY A 74 26.13 -0.56 -3.75
CA GLY A 74 24.72 -0.73 -3.43
C GLY A 74 24.43 -1.34 -2.07
N LYS A 75 25.38 -1.29 -1.11
CA LYS A 75 25.26 -1.91 0.20
C LYS A 75 25.35 -0.96 1.39
N ASN A 76 25.51 0.31 1.12
CA ASN A 76 25.53 1.35 2.13
C ASN A 76 25.14 2.71 1.51
N PHE A 77 24.77 3.65 2.35
CA PHE A 77 24.70 5.06 1.97
C PHE A 77 25.45 5.94 2.96
N HIS A 78 25.92 7.06 2.47
CA HIS A 78 26.59 8.10 3.24
C HIS A 78 25.67 9.30 3.36
N ALA A 79 25.50 9.79 4.57
CA ALA A 79 24.82 11.06 4.81
C ALA A 79 25.83 12.22 4.81
N LYS A 80 25.40 13.41 4.40
CA LYS A 80 26.24 14.63 4.38
C LYS A 80 26.86 14.99 5.72
N ASN A 81 26.24 14.55 6.82
CA ASN A 81 26.79 14.75 8.18
C ASN A 81 27.87 13.72 8.55
N GLY A 82 28.30 12.86 7.63
CA GLY A 82 29.36 11.88 7.82
C GLY A 82 28.88 10.52 8.37
N VAL A 83 27.59 10.34 8.65
CA VAL A 83 27.04 9.05 9.07
C VAL A 83 27.00 8.10 7.88
N VAL A 84 27.39 6.85 8.11
CA VAL A 84 27.37 5.76 7.12
C VAL A 84 26.42 4.69 7.63
N ILE A 85 25.42 4.35 6.83
CA ILE A 85 24.41 3.31 7.11
C ILE A 85 24.64 2.15 6.14
N LYS A 86 24.87 0.96 6.67
CA LYS A 86 25.12 -0.26 5.91
C LYS A 86 23.84 -1.10 5.81
N GLU A 87 23.84 -2.03 4.87
CA GLU A 87 22.82 -3.07 4.79
C GLU A 87 22.69 -3.81 6.13
N GLY A 88 21.48 -3.96 6.62
CA GLY A 88 21.19 -4.52 7.94
C GLY A 88 21.10 -3.51 9.07
N ASP A 89 21.64 -2.32 8.93
CA ASP A 89 21.52 -1.29 9.96
C ASP A 89 20.07 -0.81 10.13
N TRP A 90 19.77 -0.32 11.33
CA TRP A 90 18.47 0.23 11.65
C TRP A 90 18.44 1.72 11.42
N ILE A 91 17.36 2.16 10.75
CA ILE A 91 16.99 3.58 10.64
C ILE A 91 15.52 3.74 10.96
N SER A 92 15.11 4.93 11.33
CA SER A 92 13.71 5.31 11.52
C SER A 92 13.37 6.51 10.63
N LEU A 93 12.18 6.48 10.02
CA LEU A 93 11.72 7.51 9.10
C LEU A 93 10.55 8.30 9.70
N ASN A 94 10.59 9.62 9.54
CA ASN A 94 9.45 10.49 9.78
C ASN A 94 9.02 11.13 8.44
N GLY A 95 8.08 10.50 7.76
CA GLY A 95 7.61 10.93 6.45
C GLY A 95 6.93 12.31 6.46
N THR A 96 6.30 12.69 7.58
CA THR A 96 5.66 14.01 7.72
C THR A 96 6.67 15.16 7.72
N LYS A 97 7.83 14.94 8.39
CA LYS A 97 8.89 15.95 8.51
C LYS A 97 10.00 15.76 7.48
N GLY A 98 10.01 14.64 6.73
CA GLY A 98 11.09 14.29 5.81
C GLY A 98 12.41 13.99 6.52
N LEU A 99 12.37 13.44 7.73
CA LEU A 99 13.57 13.19 8.55
C LEU A 99 13.92 11.71 8.61
N VAL A 100 15.21 11.43 8.53
CA VAL A 100 15.81 10.11 8.69
C VAL A 100 16.65 10.11 9.96
N TYR A 101 16.45 9.14 10.82
CA TYR A 101 17.17 8.97 12.07
C TYR A 101 17.94 7.66 12.04
N GLU A 102 19.16 7.68 12.54
CA GLU A 102 19.95 6.48 12.80
C GLU A 102 19.34 5.69 13.96
N GLY A 103 19.29 4.37 13.82
CA GLY A 103 18.79 3.47 14.84
C GLY A 103 17.28 3.25 14.84
N SER A 104 16.84 2.38 15.74
CA SER A 104 15.44 2.05 15.95
C SER A 104 14.82 3.00 16.99
N MET A 105 13.82 3.78 16.56
CA MET A 105 13.06 4.67 17.44
C MET A 105 11.67 4.08 17.71
N ALA A 106 11.10 4.46 18.85
CA ALA A 106 9.72 4.11 19.15
C ALA A 106 8.78 4.75 18.11
N LEU A 107 7.96 3.93 17.48
CA LEU A 107 6.96 4.38 16.52
C LEU A 107 5.67 4.74 17.26
N VAL A 108 5.00 5.77 16.79
CA VAL A 108 3.67 6.15 17.28
C VAL A 108 2.67 5.71 16.22
N ASP A 109 1.84 4.75 16.57
CA ASP A 109 0.72 4.37 15.72
C ASP A 109 -0.33 5.49 15.72
N ILE A 110 -0.79 5.84 14.53
CA ILE A 110 -1.91 6.79 14.39
C ILE A 110 -3.19 6.04 14.74
N ASP A 111 -3.61 6.19 15.99
CA ASP A 111 -4.91 5.72 16.44
C ASP A 111 -5.91 6.86 16.35
N ILE A 112 -6.76 6.80 15.33
CA ILE A 112 -7.82 7.80 15.09
C ILE A 112 -8.75 7.89 16.29
N ASP A 113 -9.00 6.76 16.98
CA ASP A 113 -9.87 6.71 18.13
C ASP A 113 -9.29 7.44 19.34
N LYS A 114 -7.98 7.66 19.38
CA LYS A 114 -7.29 8.43 20.43
C LYS A 114 -6.99 9.88 20.02
N ASN A 115 -7.21 10.23 18.75
CA ASN A 115 -6.94 11.59 18.27
C ASN A 115 -8.14 12.51 18.51
N GLN A 116 -8.16 13.19 19.64
CA GLN A 116 -9.27 14.08 20.03
C GLN A 116 -9.45 15.25 19.04
N SER A 117 -8.35 15.84 18.56
CA SER A 117 -8.40 16.94 17.58
C SER A 117 -9.07 16.52 16.27
N TYR A 118 -8.76 15.30 15.78
CA TYR A 118 -9.42 14.73 14.62
C TYR A 118 -10.93 14.53 14.87
N LYS A 119 -11.30 13.96 16.01
CA LYS A 119 -12.70 13.76 16.37
C LYS A 119 -13.49 15.06 16.44
N ASP A 120 -12.90 16.10 17.02
CA ASP A 120 -13.55 17.40 17.15
C ASP A 120 -13.69 18.10 15.79
N LEU A 121 -12.69 17.97 14.91
CA LEU A 121 -12.78 18.42 13.52
C LEU A 121 -13.89 17.69 12.76
N MET A 122 -13.94 16.37 12.86
CA MET A 122 -14.97 15.57 12.17
C MET A 122 -16.38 15.89 12.67
N LYS A 123 -16.56 16.12 13.98
CA LYS A 123 -17.85 16.58 14.52
C LYS A 123 -18.29 17.94 13.93
N LEU A 124 -17.34 18.85 13.71
CA LEU A 124 -17.63 20.13 13.07
C LEU A 124 -18.01 19.95 11.61
N VAL A 125 -17.25 19.11 10.87
CA VAL A 125 -17.53 18.77 9.48
C VAL A 125 -18.92 18.16 9.34
N ASP A 126 -19.26 17.17 10.18
CA ASP A 126 -20.54 16.48 10.14
C ASP A 126 -21.74 17.41 10.43
N LYS A 127 -21.55 18.46 11.23
CA LYS A 127 -22.57 19.48 11.48
C LYS A 127 -22.79 20.45 10.32
N THR A 128 -21.77 20.65 9.49
CA THR A 128 -21.79 21.66 8.42
C THR A 128 -21.96 21.07 7.03
N LYS A 129 -21.64 19.80 6.83
CA LYS A 129 -21.80 19.13 5.53
C LYS A 129 -23.26 19.08 5.11
N GLN A 130 -23.50 19.27 3.81
CA GLN A 130 -24.83 19.20 3.19
C GLN A 130 -24.98 17.96 2.30
N ILE A 131 -23.88 17.23 2.08
CA ILE A 131 -23.80 16.05 1.22
C ILE A 131 -23.30 14.88 2.04
N GLY A 132 -23.94 13.71 1.92
CA GLY A 132 -23.46 12.48 2.52
C GLY A 132 -22.19 11.99 1.84
N VAL A 133 -21.25 11.47 2.64
CA VAL A 133 -19.95 10.94 2.17
C VAL A 133 -20.04 9.43 2.06
N ARG A 134 -19.77 8.91 0.87
CA ARG A 134 -19.72 7.47 0.60
C ARG A 134 -18.32 7.08 0.17
N ALA A 135 -17.85 5.95 0.67
CA ALA A 135 -16.56 5.40 0.31
C ALA A 135 -16.69 4.26 -0.71
N ASN A 136 -15.71 4.10 -1.57
CA ASN A 136 -15.59 2.87 -2.33
C ASN A 136 -15.02 1.79 -1.41
N ALA A 137 -15.67 0.62 -1.38
CA ALA A 137 -15.23 -0.51 -0.58
C ALA A 137 -15.57 -1.80 -1.32
N GLU A 138 -14.62 -2.69 -1.44
CA GLU A 138 -14.71 -3.91 -2.25
C GLU A 138 -14.44 -5.17 -1.43
N THR A 139 -13.94 -4.99 -0.20
CA THR A 139 -13.74 -6.05 0.79
C THR A 139 -14.42 -5.71 2.11
N PRO A 140 -14.68 -6.69 2.99
CA PRO A 140 -15.17 -6.43 4.35
C PRO A 140 -14.25 -5.50 5.13
N GLU A 141 -12.93 -5.62 4.94
CA GLU A 141 -11.91 -4.79 5.57
C GLU A 141 -12.02 -3.33 5.12
N ASP A 142 -12.20 -3.10 3.81
CA ASP A 142 -12.41 -1.75 3.27
C ASP A 142 -13.68 -1.12 3.87
N ALA A 143 -14.75 -1.90 3.98
CA ALA A 143 -16.02 -1.44 4.56
C ALA A 143 -15.85 -1.05 6.05
N LEU A 144 -15.13 -1.86 6.82
CA LEU A 144 -14.82 -1.56 8.22
C LEU A 144 -13.98 -0.28 8.34
N HIS A 145 -12.97 -0.12 7.49
CA HIS A 145 -12.17 1.10 7.43
C HIS A 145 -13.03 2.31 7.06
N ALA A 146 -13.87 2.19 6.04
CA ALA A 146 -14.76 3.27 5.63
C ALA A 146 -15.68 3.74 6.77
N VAL A 147 -16.30 2.82 7.50
CA VAL A 147 -17.10 3.12 8.68
C VAL A 147 -16.28 3.81 9.77
N LYS A 148 -15.07 3.30 10.05
CA LYS A 148 -14.16 3.88 11.04
C LYS A 148 -13.80 5.34 10.70
N PHE A 149 -13.70 5.68 9.43
CA PHE A 149 -13.44 7.04 8.95
C PHE A 149 -14.71 7.90 8.79
N GLY A 150 -15.89 7.37 9.13
CA GLY A 150 -17.15 8.12 9.13
C GLY A 150 -17.88 8.14 7.79
N ALA A 151 -17.62 7.19 6.90
CA ALA A 151 -18.41 7.05 5.68
C ALA A 151 -19.85 6.63 6.01
N GLU A 152 -20.81 7.22 5.29
CA GLU A 152 -22.25 6.99 5.50
C GLU A 152 -22.82 5.88 4.61
N GLY A 153 -21.98 5.27 3.80
CA GLY A 153 -22.33 4.15 2.94
C GLY A 153 -21.27 3.86 1.90
N ILE A 154 -21.54 2.86 1.06
CA ILE A 154 -20.70 2.46 -0.06
C ILE A 154 -21.12 3.27 -1.29
N GLY A 155 -20.15 3.92 -1.96
CA GLY A 155 -20.35 4.67 -3.20
C GLY A 155 -20.28 3.75 -4.41
N LEU A 156 -19.14 3.08 -4.60
CA LEU A 156 -18.92 2.10 -5.65
C LEU A 156 -18.45 0.79 -5.03
N PHE A 157 -19.06 -0.29 -5.49
CA PHE A 157 -18.67 -1.65 -5.20
C PHE A 157 -18.44 -2.38 -6.53
N ARG A 158 -17.19 -2.73 -6.81
CA ARG A 158 -16.84 -3.48 -8.02
C ARG A 158 -16.94 -4.97 -7.73
N THR A 159 -18.04 -5.57 -8.15
CA THR A 159 -18.30 -6.99 -7.89
C THR A 159 -17.25 -7.92 -8.50
N GLU A 160 -16.59 -7.52 -9.59
CA GLU A 160 -15.48 -8.24 -10.20
C GLU A 160 -14.25 -8.35 -9.28
N HIS A 161 -14.06 -7.41 -8.37
CA HIS A 161 -12.95 -7.46 -7.40
C HIS A 161 -13.12 -8.53 -6.32
N MET A 162 -14.33 -9.03 -6.13
CA MET A 162 -14.58 -10.20 -5.25
C MET A 162 -13.87 -11.46 -5.73
N PHE A 163 -13.45 -11.49 -6.99
CA PHE A 163 -12.74 -12.61 -7.61
C PHE A 163 -11.22 -12.40 -7.66
N TYR A 164 -10.70 -11.33 -7.02
CA TYR A 164 -9.27 -11.07 -6.90
C TYR A 164 -8.81 -11.40 -5.49
N GLY A 165 -8.02 -12.47 -5.31
CA GLY A 165 -7.49 -12.88 -4.02
C GLY A 165 -6.88 -14.27 -4.07
N GLU A 166 -6.21 -14.67 -3.01
CA GLU A 166 -5.67 -16.03 -2.89
C GLU A 166 -6.81 -17.05 -2.98
N GLY A 167 -6.64 -18.06 -3.81
CA GLY A 167 -7.67 -19.11 -4.04
C GLY A 167 -8.77 -18.72 -5.02
N SER A 168 -8.69 -17.54 -5.65
CA SER A 168 -9.67 -17.05 -6.61
C SER A 168 -9.30 -17.29 -8.07
N GLU A 169 -8.23 -18.03 -8.37
CA GLU A 169 -7.76 -18.24 -9.74
C GLU A 169 -8.84 -18.86 -10.65
N GLU A 170 -9.53 -19.88 -10.16
CA GLU A 170 -10.56 -20.56 -10.96
C GLU A 170 -11.82 -19.70 -11.14
N PRO A 171 -12.42 -19.11 -10.09
CA PRO A 171 -13.51 -18.14 -10.26
C PRO A 171 -13.17 -17.00 -11.21
N LEU A 172 -11.96 -16.43 -11.09
CA LEU A 172 -11.47 -15.36 -11.96
C LEU A 172 -11.31 -15.82 -13.41
N PHE A 173 -10.83 -17.03 -13.62
CA PHE A 173 -10.75 -17.65 -14.95
C PHE A 173 -12.13 -17.77 -15.59
N GLN A 174 -13.12 -18.28 -14.86
CA GLN A 174 -14.50 -18.42 -15.34
C GLN A 174 -15.13 -17.07 -15.65
N LEU A 175 -14.89 -16.05 -14.80
CA LEU A 175 -15.34 -14.68 -15.05
C LEU A 175 -14.74 -14.12 -16.35
N ARG A 176 -13.41 -14.22 -16.51
CA ARG A 176 -12.71 -13.77 -17.73
C ARG A 176 -13.21 -14.52 -18.97
N LYS A 177 -13.39 -15.82 -18.88
CA LYS A 177 -13.94 -16.66 -19.95
C LYS A 177 -15.33 -16.18 -20.35
N MET A 178 -16.19 -15.89 -19.37
CA MET A 178 -17.52 -15.35 -19.62
C MET A 178 -17.49 -14.02 -20.39
N ILE A 179 -16.59 -13.10 -19.99
CA ILE A 179 -16.46 -11.76 -20.59
C ILE A 179 -15.98 -11.87 -22.05
N VAL A 180 -14.99 -12.72 -22.34
CA VAL A 180 -14.40 -12.84 -23.68
C VAL A 180 -15.14 -13.80 -24.60
N SER A 181 -16.13 -14.54 -24.11
CA SER A 181 -16.90 -15.50 -24.88
C SER A 181 -17.70 -14.82 -26.01
N LYS A 182 -17.60 -15.36 -27.19
CA LYS A 182 -18.28 -14.81 -28.39
C LYS A 182 -19.71 -15.28 -28.54
N THR A 183 -20.03 -16.49 -28.05
CA THR A 183 -21.35 -17.11 -28.17
C THR A 183 -22.08 -17.16 -26.83
N GLU A 184 -23.41 -17.13 -26.88
CA GLU A 184 -24.24 -17.27 -25.69
C GLU A 184 -24.01 -18.61 -24.99
N LYS A 185 -23.78 -19.68 -25.75
CA LYS A 185 -23.53 -21.01 -25.19
C LYS A 185 -22.25 -21.01 -24.33
N GLU A 186 -21.13 -20.53 -24.88
CA GLU A 186 -19.86 -20.43 -24.15
C GLU A 186 -19.99 -19.56 -22.90
N ARG A 187 -20.72 -18.47 -23.00
CA ARG A 187 -20.97 -17.55 -21.89
C ARG A 187 -21.75 -18.21 -20.77
N ARG A 188 -22.80 -19.00 -21.11
CA ARG A 188 -23.58 -19.78 -20.15
C ARG A 188 -22.77 -20.88 -19.50
N GLU A 189 -21.88 -21.56 -20.25
CA GLU A 189 -20.99 -22.57 -19.70
C GLU A 189 -20.02 -21.97 -18.68
N ALA A 190 -19.40 -20.82 -18.99
CA ALA A 190 -18.50 -20.13 -18.06
C ALA A 190 -19.26 -19.63 -16.81
N LEU A 191 -20.47 -19.09 -16.97
CA LEU A 191 -21.33 -18.66 -15.88
C LEU A 191 -21.70 -19.83 -14.95
N ASN A 192 -22.06 -20.98 -15.52
CA ASN A 192 -22.32 -22.19 -14.73
C ASN A 192 -21.06 -22.69 -13.99
N GLY A 193 -19.87 -22.50 -14.57
CA GLY A 193 -18.59 -22.72 -13.90
C GLY A 193 -18.42 -21.80 -12.69
N LEU A 194 -18.75 -20.52 -12.85
CA LEU A 194 -18.66 -19.51 -11.79
C LEU A 194 -19.63 -19.81 -10.64
N PHE A 195 -20.86 -20.24 -10.91
CA PHE A 195 -21.88 -20.60 -9.90
C PHE A 195 -21.50 -21.77 -8.99
N LYS A 196 -20.41 -22.48 -9.27
CA LYS A 196 -19.86 -23.48 -8.33
C LYS A 196 -19.20 -22.81 -7.11
N TYR A 197 -18.78 -21.58 -7.24
CA TYR A 197 -18.02 -20.82 -6.23
C TYR A 197 -18.85 -19.73 -5.57
N VAL A 198 -19.87 -19.20 -6.26
CA VAL A 198 -20.78 -18.18 -5.74
C VAL A 198 -22.20 -18.72 -5.71
N LYS A 199 -22.96 -18.33 -4.70
CA LYS A 199 -24.38 -18.70 -4.64
C LYS A 199 -25.12 -18.02 -5.77
N LYS A 200 -26.10 -18.74 -6.35
CA LYS A 200 -26.86 -18.27 -7.51
C LYS A 200 -27.73 -17.05 -7.25
N ASP A 201 -27.95 -16.73 -5.98
CA ASP A 201 -28.85 -15.66 -5.51
C ASP A 201 -28.07 -14.41 -5.05
N VAL A 202 -26.80 -14.29 -5.42
CA VAL A 202 -25.94 -13.12 -5.14
C VAL A 202 -25.71 -12.35 -6.43
#